data_40a3ab7d6df6897309228f3fe784ec8e
#
_entry.id   40a3ab7d6df6897309228f3fe784ec8e
#
_cell.length_a   1.000
_cell.length_b   1.000
_cell.length_c   1.000
_cell.angle_alpha   90.00
_cell.angle_beta   90.00
_cell.angle_gamma   90.00
#
_symmetry.space_group_name_H-M   'P 1'
#
loop_
_entity.id
_entity.type
_entity.pdbx_description
1 polymer ?
#
loop_
_entity_poly.entity_id
_entity_poly.type
_entity_poly.pdbx_seq_one_letter_code
_entity_poly.pdbx_strand_id
1 'polypeptide(L)'
;MTARYPRDFRGHGPDAPDAAWPGGARIAISLVLNYEEGGENCLLHGDAQSEAFLSDIAGAAPWAGQRHWNMESIYDYGARAGFWRLHRLFTGMDIPVTVYGVATALARNPEQVAAMISAGWEIASHGLKWVEHRDMPEEVERAQIAEAIRLHTEVVGEPPRGWYTGRCSMNTVRLTAETGQFDWISDTYDDDLPYWMDVGDRDQLVIPYTLEANDMRFATAPGYITGEQFFQYLKDAFDTLYAEGCEGQAKMMSVGLHCRLIGRPGKIAGLKRFLDYARGHQGVWFPRRIDIARHWAETHPPRRFERPSRMDRARFVERFGGIFEHSPWIADRAFDLELGPAHDSATGLHNALARIFRSASRAERMGVLTAHPDLAGKLAQAKRLTAESTAEQASAALDALTDEERATFGRLNADYVAKHGFPFIIAVRDNTKATILDAFLARINNDTETEFATACRQVERIAELRLKDILP
;
A
#
# COMPACT_ATOMS: atom_id res chain seq x y z
N MET A 1 -5.84 -1.90 28.98
CA MET A 1 -6.04 -1.75 27.52
C MET A 1 -4.97 -2.60 26.86
N THR A 2 -5.35 -3.70 26.23
CA THR A 2 -4.42 -4.46 25.38
C THR A 2 -4.05 -3.56 24.20
N ALA A 3 -2.74 -3.39 23.96
CA ALA A 3 -2.28 -2.57 22.84
C ALA A 3 -2.81 -3.18 21.54
N ARG A 4 -3.47 -2.40 20.69
CA ARG A 4 -3.93 -2.84 19.37
C ARG A 4 -2.72 -3.34 18.57
N TYR A 5 -2.91 -4.42 17.81
CA TYR A 5 -1.85 -4.97 16.96
C TYR A 5 -1.47 -3.94 15.88
N PRO A 6 -0.21 -3.47 15.84
CA PRO A 6 0.16 -2.29 15.06
C PRO A 6 0.45 -2.54 13.58
N ARG A 7 0.51 -3.82 13.13
CA ARG A 7 0.88 -4.17 11.76
C ARG A 7 -0.36 -4.35 10.89
N ASP A 8 -0.31 -3.85 9.66
CA ASP A 8 -1.27 -4.16 8.61
C ASP A 8 -0.75 -5.33 7.76
N PHE A 9 -1.51 -6.43 7.70
CA PHE A 9 -1.24 -7.58 6.85
C PHE A 9 -2.17 -7.66 5.64
N ARG A 10 -3.01 -6.67 5.45
CA ARG A 10 -3.94 -6.66 4.33
C ARG A 10 -3.35 -5.96 3.10
N GLY A 11 -2.63 -4.86 3.28
CA GLY A 11 -2.17 -4.01 2.18
C GLY A 11 -3.31 -3.64 1.22
N HIS A 12 -3.08 -3.75 -0.08
CA HIS A 12 -4.13 -3.57 -1.09
C HIS A 12 -5.16 -4.72 -1.13
N GLY A 13 -4.88 -5.87 -0.52
CA GLY A 13 -5.75 -7.05 -0.53
C GLY A 13 -5.77 -7.76 -1.89
N PRO A 14 -6.78 -8.66 -2.11
CA PRO A 14 -6.85 -9.44 -3.34
C PRO A 14 -7.22 -8.61 -4.59
N ASP A 15 -7.86 -7.47 -4.41
CA ASP A 15 -8.29 -6.57 -5.46
C ASP A 15 -7.40 -5.31 -5.46
N ALA A 16 -6.09 -5.50 -5.75
CA ALA A 16 -5.15 -4.39 -5.86
C ALA A 16 -5.62 -3.37 -6.92
N PRO A 17 -5.42 -2.06 -6.68
CA PRO A 17 -5.81 -1.04 -7.65
C PRO A 17 -5.01 -1.18 -8.95
N ASP A 18 -5.64 -0.85 -10.09
CA ASP A 18 -4.91 -0.68 -11.33
C ASP A 18 -3.98 0.52 -11.20
N ALA A 19 -2.68 0.30 -11.30
CA ALA A 19 -1.68 1.35 -11.17
C ALA A 19 -1.80 2.41 -12.28
N ALA A 20 -2.46 2.08 -13.40
CA ALA A 20 -2.70 2.96 -14.54
C ALA A 20 -1.44 3.71 -15.02
N TRP A 21 -0.28 3.03 -15.03
CA TRP A 21 1.00 3.66 -15.35
C TRP A 21 0.97 4.44 -16.67
N PRO A 22 1.73 5.54 -16.79
CA PRO A 22 1.77 6.37 -17.98
C PRO A 22 2.01 5.56 -19.26
N GLY A 23 1.27 5.91 -20.32
CA GLY A 23 1.34 5.22 -21.61
C GLY A 23 0.77 3.79 -21.61
N GLY A 24 0.01 3.40 -20.56
CA GLY A 24 -0.49 2.03 -20.41
C GLY A 24 0.63 1.03 -20.13
N ALA A 25 1.67 1.45 -19.40
CA ALA A 25 2.79 0.58 -19.09
C ALA A 25 2.35 -0.57 -18.17
N ARG A 26 2.90 -1.75 -18.42
CA ARG A 26 2.61 -3.00 -17.71
C ARG A 26 3.45 -3.15 -16.45
N ILE A 27 4.59 -2.46 -16.42
CA ILE A 27 5.52 -2.44 -15.29
C ILE A 27 6.23 -1.10 -15.23
N ALA A 28 6.45 -0.60 -14.00
CA ALA A 28 7.31 0.54 -13.72
C ALA A 28 8.62 0.04 -13.10
N ILE A 29 9.77 0.28 -13.72
CA ILE A 29 11.09 -0.13 -13.19
C ILE A 29 11.81 1.10 -12.66
N SER A 30 11.92 1.21 -11.33
CA SER A 30 12.63 2.29 -10.66
C SER A 30 14.05 1.88 -10.31
N LEU A 31 15.03 2.52 -10.95
CA LEU A 31 16.45 2.32 -10.64
C LEU A 31 16.86 3.27 -9.52
N VAL A 32 17.39 2.71 -8.45
CA VAL A 32 17.79 3.46 -7.25
C VAL A 32 19.29 3.30 -7.01
N LEU A 33 20.01 4.41 -7.04
CA LEU A 33 21.44 4.44 -6.71
C LEU A 33 21.63 4.94 -5.28
N ASN A 34 22.00 4.03 -4.38
CA ASN A 34 22.42 4.39 -3.02
C ASN A 34 23.81 5.03 -3.11
N TYR A 35 23.85 6.33 -2.84
CA TYR A 35 25.06 7.14 -2.90
C TYR A 35 25.56 7.40 -1.48
N GLU A 36 26.48 6.55 -1.02
CA GLU A 36 26.87 6.44 0.39
C GLU A 36 28.37 6.74 0.60
N GLU A 37 29.15 6.78 -0.47
CA GLU A 37 30.60 6.92 -0.45
C GLU A 37 31.03 8.27 0.15
N GLY A 38 31.58 8.24 1.35
CA GLY A 38 31.88 9.41 2.17
C GLY A 38 30.84 9.70 3.26
N GLY A 39 29.77 8.91 3.34
CA GLY A 39 28.75 8.96 4.40
C GLY A 39 28.80 7.77 5.37
N GLU A 40 29.64 6.78 5.10
CA GLU A 40 29.86 5.58 5.91
C GLU A 40 30.50 5.88 7.27
N ASN A 41 30.46 4.90 8.18
CA ASN A 41 31.20 4.99 9.46
C ASN A 41 32.71 5.09 9.21
N CYS A 42 33.34 6.17 9.66
CA CYS A 42 34.77 6.39 9.54
C CYS A 42 35.27 7.30 10.66
N LEU A 43 36.44 6.99 11.22
CA LEU A 43 37.05 7.84 12.24
C LEU A 43 37.29 9.28 11.76
N LEU A 44 37.58 9.47 10.46
CA LEU A 44 37.72 10.81 9.87
C LEU A 44 36.39 11.61 9.88
N HIS A 45 35.28 10.94 10.03
CA HIS A 45 33.92 11.52 10.13
C HIS A 45 33.48 11.70 11.58
N GLY A 46 34.35 11.42 12.56
CA GLY A 46 34.07 11.50 13.98
C GLY A 46 33.36 10.27 14.58
N ASP A 47 33.34 9.16 13.85
CA ASP A 47 32.72 7.93 14.32
C ASP A 47 33.66 7.12 15.22
N ALA A 48 33.10 6.33 16.13
CA ALA A 48 33.88 5.52 17.08
C ALA A 48 34.59 4.33 16.44
N GLN A 49 34.16 3.93 15.24
CA GLN A 49 34.68 2.74 14.53
C GLN A 49 34.58 2.90 13.02
N SER A 50 35.26 2.01 12.29
CA SER A 50 35.18 1.91 10.83
C SER A 50 33.87 1.26 10.40
N GLU A 51 33.49 1.46 9.13
CA GLU A 51 32.44 0.68 8.48
C GLU A 51 32.85 -0.80 8.35
N ALA A 52 31.83 -1.67 8.31
CA ALA A 52 31.99 -3.11 8.14
C ALA A 52 30.99 -3.72 7.15
N PHE A 53 30.01 -2.93 6.69
CA PHE A 53 28.88 -3.43 5.94
C PHE A 53 28.97 -3.11 4.44
N LEU A 54 28.36 -3.94 3.60
CA LEU A 54 28.22 -3.79 2.15
C LEU A 54 29.54 -3.47 1.42
N SER A 55 30.53 -4.35 1.58
CA SER A 55 31.80 -4.28 0.87
C SER A 55 32.22 -5.66 0.33
N ASP A 56 33.24 -5.69 -0.54
CA ASP A 56 33.84 -6.93 -1.05
C ASP A 56 34.67 -7.68 0.02
N ILE A 57 34.78 -7.18 1.26
CA ILE A 57 35.44 -7.87 2.38
C ILE A 57 34.40 -8.73 3.09
N ALA A 58 34.36 -10.01 2.73
CA ALA A 58 33.41 -10.94 3.33
C ALA A 58 33.65 -11.08 4.84
N GLY A 59 32.58 -10.93 5.64
CA GLY A 59 32.65 -11.06 7.09
C GLY A 59 33.45 -9.95 7.79
N ALA A 60 33.58 -8.77 7.17
CA ALA A 60 34.24 -7.64 7.78
C ALA A 60 33.66 -7.32 9.17
N ALA A 61 34.53 -6.99 10.13
CA ALA A 61 34.18 -6.48 11.45
C ALA A 61 34.59 -5.00 11.58
N PRO A 62 33.85 -4.18 12.33
CA PRO A 62 34.25 -2.80 12.55
C PRO A 62 35.52 -2.74 13.42
N TRP A 63 36.41 -1.82 13.10
CA TRP A 63 37.61 -1.54 13.88
C TRP A 63 37.36 -0.36 14.81
N ALA A 64 37.21 -0.64 16.10
CA ALA A 64 36.99 0.39 17.11
C ALA A 64 38.25 1.26 17.29
N GLY A 65 38.10 2.57 17.23
CA GLY A 65 39.19 3.55 17.43
C GLY A 65 40.26 3.53 16.36
N GLN A 66 40.08 2.83 15.23
CA GLN A 66 41.07 2.72 14.17
C GLN A 66 40.43 2.87 12.79
N ARG A 67 41.18 3.50 11.87
CA ARG A 67 40.80 3.55 10.46
C ARG A 67 41.02 2.18 9.81
N HIS A 68 40.12 1.81 8.92
CA HIS A 68 40.24 0.58 8.11
C HIS A 68 40.56 0.92 6.64
N TRP A 69 41.84 1.06 6.33
CA TRP A 69 42.33 1.53 5.03
C TRP A 69 41.72 0.77 3.83
N ASN A 70 41.64 -0.56 3.91
CA ASN A 70 41.07 -1.35 2.81
C ASN A 70 39.55 -1.08 2.65
N MET A 71 38.83 -0.90 3.76
CA MET A 71 37.40 -0.54 3.71
C MET A 71 37.21 0.84 3.07
N GLU A 72 37.94 1.84 3.55
CA GLU A 72 37.91 3.19 3.00
C GLU A 72 38.24 3.17 1.48
N SER A 73 39.24 2.40 1.05
CA SER A 73 39.61 2.29 -0.37
C SER A 73 38.54 1.64 -1.24
N ILE A 74 37.66 0.79 -0.68
CA ILE A 74 36.50 0.22 -1.39
C ILE A 74 35.44 1.29 -1.61
N TYR A 75 35.16 2.11 -0.60
CA TYR A 75 34.26 3.27 -0.73
C TYR A 75 34.85 4.29 -1.72
N ASP A 76 36.14 4.61 -1.61
CA ASP A 76 36.83 5.47 -2.57
C ASP A 76 36.68 4.97 -4.01
N TYR A 77 36.77 3.64 -4.25
CA TYR A 77 36.54 3.09 -5.57
C TYR A 77 35.12 3.38 -6.07
N GLY A 78 34.13 3.26 -5.19
CA GLY A 78 32.75 3.61 -5.52
C GLY A 78 32.63 5.04 -6.04
N ALA A 79 33.18 5.99 -5.31
CA ALA A 79 33.21 7.40 -5.71
C ALA A 79 34.06 7.65 -6.97
N ARG A 80 35.28 7.11 -7.02
CA ARG A 80 36.27 7.45 -8.06
C ARG A 80 36.02 6.78 -9.40
N ALA A 81 35.53 5.54 -9.41
CA ALA A 81 35.37 4.73 -10.62
C ALA A 81 33.93 4.22 -10.83
N GLY A 82 33.29 3.71 -9.76
CA GLY A 82 31.97 3.08 -9.81
C GLY A 82 30.90 4.04 -10.27
N PHE A 83 30.81 5.21 -9.63
CA PHE A 83 29.85 6.25 -9.97
C PHE A 83 29.94 6.65 -11.45
N TRP A 84 31.12 6.99 -11.93
CA TRP A 84 31.30 7.45 -13.33
C TRP A 84 30.97 6.37 -14.36
N ARG A 85 31.15 5.08 -13.99
CA ARG A 85 30.77 3.96 -14.85
C ARG A 85 29.26 3.82 -14.93
N LEU A 86 28.55 3.95 -13.80
CA LEU A 86 27.08 3.93 -13.73
C LEU A 86 26.49 5.16 -14.41
N HIS A 87 27.06 6.34 -14.17
CA HIS A 87 26.63 7.57 -14.82
C HIS A 87 26.68 7.45 -16.35
N ARG A 88 27.79 6.98 -16.92
CA ARG A 88 27.91 6.76 -18.38
C ARG A 88 26.93 5.69 -18.89
N LEU A 89 26.66 4.64 -18.10
CA LEU A 89 25.71 3.61 -18.51
C LEU A 89 24.30 4.20 -18.62
N PHE A 90 23.82 4.84 -17.57
CA PHE A 90 22.44 5.34 -17.53
C PHE A 90 22.21 6.52 -18.49
N THR A 91 23.14 7.48 -18.57
CA THR A 91 23.04 8.59 -19.52
C THR A 91 23.16 8.11 -20.97
N GLY A 92 24.03 7.13 -21.24
CA GLY A 92 24.14 6.54 -22.57
C GLY A 92 22.94 5.71 -23.02
N MET A 93 22.13 5.26 -22.08
CA MET A 93 20.86 4.56 -22.34
C MET A 93 19.63 5.45 -22.19
N ASP A 94 19.79 6.73 -21.85
CA ASP A 94 18.68 7.65 -21.54
C ASP A 94 17.70 7.07 -20.50
N ILE A 95 18.25 6.53 -19.43
CA ILE A 95 17.45 5.95 -18.33
C ILE A 95 17.56 6.86 -17.12
N PRO A 96 16.43 7.38 -16.60
CA PRO A 96 16.42 8.19 -15.40
C PRO A 96 16.71 7.35 -14.15
N VAL A 97 17.29 7.97 -13.12
CA VAL A 97 17.68 7.33 -11.87
C VAL A 97 17.20 8.17 -10.69
N THR A 98 16.77 7.52 -9.62
CA THR A 98 16.65 8.15 -8.30
C THR A 98 17.90 7.83 -7.50
N VAL A 99 18.56 8.86 -6.98
CA VAL A 99 19.70 8.73 -6.09
C VAL A 99 19.22 8.84 -4.65
N TYR A 100 19.51 7.84 -3.84
CA TYR A 100 19.43 7.95 -2.38
C TYR A 100 20.76 8.54 -1.89
N GLY A 101 20.80 9.84 -1.71
CA GLY A 101 22.01 10.57 -1.38
C GLY A 101 22.17 10.78 0.12
N VAL A 102 23.22 10.18 0.72
CA VAL A 102 23.63 10.52 2.08
C VAL A 102 24.15 11.96 2.08
N ALA A 103 23.58 12.85 2.87
CA ALA A 103 23.85 14.29 2.78
C ALA A 103 25.35 14.62 2.94
N THR A 104 26.05 13.95 3.87
CA THR A 104 27.51 14.13 4.04
C THR A 104 28.33 13.56 2.86
N ALA A 105 27.85 12.53 2.19
CA ALA A 105 28.50 12.00 0.97
C ALA A 105 28.34 12.98 -0.20
N LEU A 106 27.14 13.52 -0.40
CA LEU A 106 26.89 14.57 -1.40
C LEU A 106 27.78 15.78 -1.19
N ALA A 107 27.89 16.27 0.04
CA ALA A 107 28.71 17.42 0.39
C ALA A 107 30.23 17.23 0.10
N ARG A 108 30.70 15.98 0.12
CA ARG A 108 32.12 15.65 -0.14
C ARG A 108 32.45 15.56 -1.62
N ASN A 109 31.46 15.47 -2.51
CA ASN A 109 31.73 15.31 -3.95
C ASN A 109 30.78 16.16 -4.81
N PRO A 110 30.93 17.49 -4.80
CA PRO A 110 30.07 18.41 -5.55
C PRO A 110 30.11 18.20 -7.07
N GLU A 111 31.22 17.67 -7.62
CA GLU A 111 31.33 17.35 -9.05
C GLU A 111 30.34 16.26 -9.46
N GLN A 112 30.17 15.22 -8.63
CA GLN A 112 29.21 14.16 -8.89
C GLN A 112 27.78 14.63 -8.70
N VAL A 113 27.51 15.49 -7.72
CA VAL A 113 26.20 16.15 -7.55
C VAL A 113 25.84 16.96 -8.80
N ALA A 114 26.75 17.74 -9.33
CA ALA A 114 26.56 18.48 -10.57
C ALA A 114 26.24 17.56 -11.76
N ALA A 115 26.94 16.40 -11.85
CA ALA A 115 26.69 15.41 -12.88
C ALA A 115 25.30 14.76 -12.76
N MET A 116 24.84 14.45 -11.53
CA MET A 116 23.49 13.92 -11.27
C MET A 116 22.41 14.94 -11.69
N ILE A 117 22.57 16.19 -11.31
CA ILE A 117 21.65 17.29 -11.66
C ILE A 117 21.62 17.47 -13.19
N SER A 118 22.77 17.52 -13.84
CA SER A 118 22.88 17.66 -15.30
C SER A 118 22.25 16.50 -16.07
N ALA A 119 22.24 15.30 -15.49
CA ALA A 119 21.58 14.13 -16.03
C ALA A 119 20.06 14.08 -15.76
N GLY A 120 19.50 15.06 -15.05
CA GLY A 120 18.08 15.11 -14.68
C GLY A 120 17.68 14.02 -13.67
N TRP A 121 18.63 13.48 -12.92
CA TRP A 121 18.36 12.48 -11.89
C TRP A 121 17.63 13.11 -10.70
N GLU A 122 16.75 12.36 -10.06
CA GLU A 122 16.22 12.74 -8.77
C GLU A 122 17.26 12.48 -7.68
N ILE A 123 17.51 13.47 -6.82
CA ILE A 123 18.36 13.28 -5.63
C ILE A 123 17.43 13.33 -4.41
N ALA A 124 17.08 12.17 -3.86
CA ALA A 124 16.35 11.99 -2.63
C ALA A 124 17.30 11.85 -1.44
N SER A 125 16.82 12.05 -0.22
CA SER A 125 17.64 11.93 0.98
C SER A 125 17.87 10.47 1.38
N HIS A 126 19.10 10.14 1.77
CA HIS A 126 19.47 8.90 2.48
C HIS A 126 19.92 9.21 3.92
N GLY A 127 19.34 10.21 4.55
CA GLY A 127 19.73 10.70 5.85
C GLY A 127 21.00 11.56 5.85
N LEU A 128 21.43 11.93 7.05
CA LEU A 128 22.62 12.76 7.25
C LEU A 128 23.91 11.96 7.03
N LYS A 129 23.98 10.78 7.66
CA LYS A 129 25.09 9.80 7.60
C LYS A 129 24.51 8.41 7.43
N TRP A 130 25.28 7.50 6.85
CA TRP A 130 24.87 6.11 6.70
C TRP A 130 25.19 5.28 7.94
N VAL A 131 24.45 5.51 9.02
CA VAL A 131 24.61 4.92 10.34
C VAL A 131 23.35 4.21 10.82
N GLU A 132 23.49 3.32 11.82
CA GLU A 132 22.37 2.60 12.44
C GLU A 132 21.54 3.56 13.32
N HIS A 133 20.23 3.63 13.10
CA HIS A 133 19.30 4.47 13.85
C HIS A 133 18.55 3.72 14.95
N ARG A 134 18.57 2.37 14.94
CA ARG A 134 17.76 1.52 15.83
C ARG A 134 17.72 1.98 17.27
N ASP A 135 18.88 2.29 17.85
CA ASP A 135 19.03 2.67 19.25
C ASP A 135 19.28 4.19 19.42
N MET A 136 19.04 4.98 18.39
CA MET A 136 19.23 6.43 18.43
C MET A 136 18.10 7.10 19.23
N PRO A 137 18.40 8.00 20.18
CA PRO A 137 17.38 8.78 20.85
C PRO A 137 16.56 9.62 19.85
N GLU A 138 15.25 9.73 20.08
CA GLU A 138 14.33 10.41 19.14
C GLU A 138 14.74 11.84 18.83
N GLU A 139 15.17 12.60 19.84
CA GLU A 139 15.61 13.99 19.67
C GLU A 139 16.87 14.10 18.81
N VAL A 140 17.78 13.10 18.88
CA VAL A 140 18.99 13.05 18.06
C VAL A 140 18.61 12.71 16.61
N GLU A 141 17.74 11.74 16.41
CA GLU A 141 17.25 11.36 15.08
C GLU A 141 16.51 12.52 14.41
N ARG A 142 15.63 13.20 15.13
CA ARG A 142 14.92 14.41 14.67
C ARG A 142 15.89 15.50 14.24
N ALA A 143 16.93 15.75 15.02
CA ALA A 143 17.97 16.74 14.70
C ALA A 143 18.77 16.32 13.44
N GLN A 144 19.09 15.03 13.28
CA GLN A 144 19.78 14.52 12.10
C GLN A 144 18.93 14.60 10.85
N ILE A 145 17.61 14.37 10.93
CA ILE A 145 16.68 14.56 9.79
C ILE A 145 16.69 16.04 9.36
N ALA A 146 16.57 16.96 10.31
CA ALA A 146 16.58 18.40 10.01
C ALA A 146 17.92 18.84 9.38
N GLU A 147 19.03 18.35 9.91
CA GLU A 147 20.37 18.67 9.37
C GLU A 147 20.60 18.02 8.00
N ALA A 148 20.09 16.81 7.78
CA ALA A 148 20.12 16.18 6.45
C ALA A 148 19.40 17.01 5.40
N ILE A 149 18.21 17.53 5.71
CA ILE A 149 17.45 18.39 4.81
C ILE A 149 18.22 19.70 4.53
N ARG A 150 18.78 20.31 5.59
CA ARG A 150 19.55 21.55 5.46
C ARG A 150 20.79 21.38 4.58
N LEU A 151 21.62 20.37 4.87
CA LEU A 151 22.85 20.12 4.14
C LEU A 151 22.58 19.69 2.69
N HIS A 152 21.57 18.83 2.48
CA HIS A 152 21.13 18.46 1.14
C HIS A 152 20.74 19.70 0.32
N THR A 153 19.92 20.59 0.91
CA THR A 153 19.47 21.83 0.24
C THR A 153 20.66 22.72 -0.12
N GLU A 154 21.64 22.84 0.77
CA GLU A 154 22.86 23.63 0.52
C GLU A 154 23.68 23.07 -0.65
N VAL A 155 23.80 21.73 -0.75
CA VAL A 155 24.67 21.09 -1.72
C VAL A 155 23.98 20.89 -3.09
N VAL A 156 22.68 20.55 -3.08
CA VAL A 156 21.91 20.23 -4.30
C VAL A 156 21.24 21.49 -4.88
N GLY A 157 20.95 22.50 -4.03
CA GLY A 157 20.27 23.73 -4.42
C GLY A 157 18.76 23.70 -4.20
N GLU A 158 18.18 22.53 -3.83
CA GLU A 158 16.77 22.36 -3.50
C GLU A 158 16.61 21.30 -2.39
N PRO A 159 15.56 21.36 -1.57
CA PRO A 159 15.32 20.37 -0.54
C PRO A 159 14.90 19.03 -1.14
N PRO A 160 15.27 17.89 -0.50
CA PRO A 160 14.89 16.57 -0.97
C PRO A 160 13.37 16.39 -0.93
N ARG A 161 12.82 15.75 -1.97
CA ARG A 161 11.38 15.46 -2.06
C ARG A 161 11.04 14.03 -1.67
N GLY A 162 12.06 13.16 -1.56
CA GLY A 162 11.93 11.78 -1.14
C GLY A 162 12.88 11.42 -0.01
N TRP A 163 12.55 10.39 0.76
CA TRP A 163 13.34 9.94 1.89
C TRP A 163 13.45 8.41 1.96
N TYR A 164 14.65 7.94 2.27
CA TYR A 164 14.96 6.57 2.66
C TYR A 164 16.12 6.55 3.66
N THR A 165 16.00 5.83 4.77
CA THR A 165 17.06 5.67 5.78
C THR A 165 17.79 4.34 5.61
N GLY A 166 17.05 3.25 5.37
CA GLY A 166 17.56 1.89 5.23
C GLY A 166 17.96 1.21 6.54
N ARG A 167 18.48 1.96 7.52
CA ARG A 167 18.84 1.51 8.86
C ARG A 167 17.98 2.23 9.91
N CYS A 168 16.67 2.25 9.67
CA CYS A 168 15.70 3.06 10.42
C CYS A 168 15.47 2.58 11.86
N SER A 169 15.03 3.50 12.71
CA SER A 169 14.45 3.24 14.02
C SER A 169 12.92 3.04 13.90
N MET A 170 12.27 2.71 15.01
CA MET A 170 10.81 2.69 15.09
C MET A 170 10.17 4.09 14.97
N ASN A 171 10.97 5.15 15.11
CA ASN A 171 10.51 6.54 15.02
C ASN A 171 10.67 7.14 13.61
N THR A 172 11.57 6.62 12.79
CA THR A 172 12.00 7.22 11.50
C THR A 172 10.82 7.62 10.63
N VAL A 173 9.88 6.69 10.37
CA VAL A 173 8.72 6.94 9.50
C VAL A 173 7.85 8.09 10.03
N ARG A 174 7.61 8.12 11.34
CA ARG A 174 6.84 9.18 11.97
C ARG A 174 7.58 10.52 11.92
N LEU A 175 8.85 10.52 12.29
CA LEU A 175 9.67 11.75 12.31
C LEU A 175 9.82 12.37 10.93
N THR A 176 9.99 11.56 9.88
CA THR A 176 10.09 12.06 8.50
C THR A 176 8.75 12.60 8.01
N ALA A 177 7.64 11.91 8.28
CA ALA A 177 6.30 12.36 7.91
C ALA A 177 5.92 13.67 8.64
N GLU A 178 6.29 13.83 9.92
CA GLU A 178 6.04 15.04 10.72
C GLU A 178 6.69 16.29 10.13
N THR A 179 7.79 16.16 9.39
CA THR A 179 8.43 17.30 8.72
C THR A 179 7.53 17.95 7.66
N GLY A 180 6.66 17.18 7.02
CA GLY A 180 5.85 17.62 5.89
C GLY A 180 6.66 17.97 4.63
N GLN A 181 7.94 17.59 4.60
CA GLN A 181 8.88 17.91 3.52
C GLN A 181 8.77 16.96 2.35
N PHE A 182 8.48 15.67 2.62
CA PHE A 182 8.64 14.60 1.65
C PHE A 182 7.34 14.25 0.94
N ASP A 183 7.38 14.20 -0.39
CA ASP A 183 6.29 13.71 -1.22
C ASP A 183 6.12 12.20 -1.07
N TRP A 184 7.23 11.48 -0.81
CA TRP A 184 7.25 10.04 -0.60
C TRP A 184 8.37 9.61 0.36
N ILE A 185 8.18 8.45 1.00
CA ILE A 185 9.19 7.75 1.80
C ILE A 185 9.28 6.30 1.36
N SER A 186 10.40 5.60 1.68
CA SER A 186 10.68 4.25 1.19
C SER A 186 11.20 3.26 2.23
N ASP A 187 11.10 3.55 3.51
CA ASP A 187 11.60 2.65 4.58
C ASP A 187 10.66 1.45 4.83
N THR A 188 10.13 0.84 3.76
CA THR A 188 9.33 -0.39 3.79
C THR A 188 9.70 -1.31 2.61
N TYR A 189 9.37 -2.61 2.75
CA TYR A 189 9.66 -3.66 1.77
C TYR A 189 8.47 -4.61 1.61
N ASP A 190 7.25 -4.10 1.76
CA ASP A 190 6.05 -4.86 2.09
C ASP A 190 4.98 -4.87 1.00
N ASP A 191 5.23 -4.20 -0.15
CA ASP A 191 4.29 -4.20 -1.29
C ASP A 191 5.02 -3.94 -2.63
N ASP A 192 4.37 -4.32 -3.74
CA ASP A 192 4.81 -4.06 -5.12
C ASP A 192 4.13 -2.82 -5.73
N LEU A 193 3.34 -2.10 -4.95
CA LEU A 193 2.68 -0.85 -5.32
C LEU A 193 2.86 0.22 -4.25
N PRO A 194 2.82 1.51 -4.62
CA PRO A 194 2.75 2.58 -3.63
C PRO A 194 1.45 2.51 -2.83
N TYR A 195 1.48 3.01 -1.59
CA TYR A 195 0.29 3.12 -0.75
C TYR A 195 0.37 4.32 0.17
N TRP A 196 -0.78 4.76 0.67
CA TRP A 196 -0.86 5.82 1.65
C TRP A 196 -0.84 5.27 3.07
N MET A 197 0.11 5.77 3.87
CA MET A 197 0.20 5.48 5.29
C MET A 197 -0.33 6.68 6.08
N ASP A 198 -1.22 6.41 7.02
CA ASP A 198 -1.65 7.41 7.98
C ASP A 198 -0.61 7.56 9.10
N VAL A 199 -0.01 8.73 9.18
CA VAL A 199 0.96 9.08 10.23
C VAL A 199 0.41 10.27 11.01
N GLY A 200 -0.42 9.97 12.00
CA GLY A 200 -1.12 10.98 12.79
C GLY A 200 -2.15 11.75 11.96
N ASP A 201 -1.98 13.05 11.81
CA ASP A 201 -2.90 13.91 11.05
C ASP A 201 -2.54 14.04 9.56
N ARG A 202 -1.60 13.23 9.08
CA ARG A 202 -1.08 13.30 7.70
C ARG A 202 -1.16 11.96 7.00
N ASP A 203 -1.47 12.01 5.71
CA ASP A 203 -1.31 10.88 4.79
C ASP A 203 0.08 11.01 4.16
N GLN A 204 0.95 10.04 4.42
CA GLN A 204 2.28 9.95 3.83
C GLN A 204 2.30 8.90 2.74
N LEU A 205 2.69 9.29 1.51
CA LEU A 205 2.88 8.32 0.45
C LEU A 205 4.12 7.47 0.74
N VAL A 206 3.93 6.17 0.70
CA VAL A 206 4.99 5.16 0.78
C VAL A 206 5.17 4.55 -0.60
N ILE A 207 6.41 4.55 -1.08
CA ILE A 207 6.81 3.78 -2.26
C ILE A 207 7.76 2.70 -1.74
N PRO A 208 7.34 1.43 -1.63
CA PRO A 208 8.18 0.37 -1.10
C PRO A 208 9.50 0.23 -1.86
N TYR A 209 10.54 -0.18 -1.14
CA TYR A 209 11.87 -0.44 -1.71
C TYR A 209 12.13 -1.95 -1.79
N THR A 210 13.36 -2.36 -2.11
CA THR A 210 13.72 -3.76 -2.23
C THR A 210 15.08 -4.07 -1.59
N LEU A 211 15.17 -5.25 -0.97
CA LEU A 211 16.42 -5.87 -0.53
C LEU A 211 16.75 -7.12 -1.36
N GLU A 212 15.83 -7.60 -2.21
CA GLU A 212 16.04 -8.77 -3.05
C GLU A 212 16.64 -8.42 -4.41
N ALA A 213 16.00 -7.54 -5.18
CA ALA A 213 16.47 -7.02 -6.46
C ALA A 213 17.50 -5.89 -6.22
N ASN A 214 18.53 -6.19 -5.44
CA ASN A 214 19.48 -5.23 -4.90
C ASN A 214 20.91 -5.81 -4.97
N ASP A 215 21.86 -5.03 -5.46
CA ASP A 215 23.26 -5.44 -5.60
C ASP A 215 23.97 -5.61 -4.23
N MET A 216 23.36 -5.18 -3.13
CA MET A 216 23.83 -5.50 -1.79
C MET A 216 24.03 -7.00 -1.57
N ARG A 217 23.28 -7.82 -2.30
CA ARG A 217 23.37 -9.27 -2.27
C ARG A 217 24.71 -9.82 -2.80
N PHE A 218 25.54 -9.01 -3.45
CA PHE A 218 26.94 -9.38 -3.71
C PHE A 218 27.80 -9.38 -2.44
N ALA A 219 27.36 -8.69 -1.39
CA ALA A 219 28.10 -8.53 -0.13
C ALA A 219 27.40 -9.19 1.06
N THR A 220 26.24 -9.81 0.87
CA THR A 220 25.44 -10.46 1.94
C THR A 220 25.06 -11.88 1.53
N ALA A 221 25.01 -12.80 2.49
CA ALA A 221 24.67 -14.21 2.27
C ALA A 221 23.15 -14.48 2.47
N PRO A 222 22.53 -15.39 1.71
CA PRO A 222 22.99 -15.94 0.44
C PRO A 222 22.97 -14.86 -0.65
N GLY A 223 23.97 -14.78 -1.50
CA GLY A 223 24.13 -13.64 -2.41
C GLY A 223 24.47 -14.02 -3.83
N TYR A 224 24.75 -13.00 -4.63
CA TYR A 224 25.23 -13.17 -6.00
C TYR A 224 26.75 -13.27 -6.00
N ILE A 225 27.29 -14.20 -6.79
CA ILE A 225 28.74 -14.35 -7.02
C ILE A 225 29.13 -13.68 -8.33
N THR A 226 28.27 -13.73 -9.33
CA THR A 226 28.55 -13.23 -10.69
C THR A 226 27.48 -12.25 -11.17
N GLY A 227 27.86 -11.37 -12.12
CA GLY A 227 26.89 -10.51 -12.80
C GLY A 227 25.81 -11.29 -13.55
N GLU A 228 26.08 -12.55 -13.94
CA GLU A 228 25.07 -13.44 -14.55
C GLU A 228 23.95 -13.80 -13.59
N GLN A 229 24.30 -14.14 -12.35
CA GLN A 229 23.28 -14.45 -11.32
C GLN A 229 22.43 -13.23 -11.01
N PHE A 230 23.03 -12.04 -10.96
CA PHE A 230 22.28 -10.80 -10.79
C PHE A 230 21.32 -10.54 -11.96
N PHE A 231 21.83 -10.69 -13.19
CA PHE A 231 20.99 -10.57 -14.40
C PHE A 231 19.81 -11.55 -14.36
N GLN A 232 20.07 -12.83 -14.09
CA GLN A 232 19.03 -13.85 -14.09
C GLN A 232 17.97 -13.56 -13.03
N TYR A 233 18.37 -13.13 -11.82
CA TYR A 233 17.44 -12.80 -10.76
C TYR A 233 16.54 -11.60 -11.14
N LEU A 234 17.14 -10.53 -11.65
CA LEU A 234 16.38 -9.36 -12.11
C LEU A 234 15.43 -9.71 -13.26
N LYS A 235 15.90 -10.59 -14.17
CA LYS A 235 15.08 -11.06 -15.29
C LYS A 235 13.87 -11.85 -14.80
N ASP A 236 14.05 -12.78 -13.88
CA ASP A 236 12.95 -13.62 -13.37
C ASP A 236 11.93 -12.80 -12.59
N ALA A 237 12.38 -11.82 -11.79
CA ALA A 237 11.51 -10.87 -11.10
C ALA A 237 10.72 -10.01 -12.12
N PHE A 238 11.41 -9.49 -13.13
CA PHE A 238 10.79 -8.73 -14.22
C PHE A 238 9.74 -9.57 -14.97
N ASP A 239 10.08 -10.78 -15.39
CA ASP A 239 9.17 -11.64 -16.15
C ASP A 239 7.88 -11.93 -15.38
N THR A 240 8.00 -12.16 -14.06
CA THR A 240 6.85 -12.39 -13.18
C THR A 240 5.95 -11.15 -13.13
N LEU A 241 6.50 -10.01 -12.75
CA LEU A 241 5.71 -8.77 -12.61
C LEU A 241 5.18 -8.26 -13.97
N TYR A 242 5.93 -8.47 -15.05
CA TYR A 242 5.50 -8.10 -16.39
C TYR A 242 4.32 -8.98 -16.86
N ALA A 243 4.33 -10.28 -16.54
CA ALA A 243 3.22 -11.19 -16.83
C ALA A 243 1.95 -10.76 -16.07
N GLU A 244 2.05 -10.44 -14.78
CA GLU A 244 0.94 -9.88 -14.00
C GLU A 244 0.39 -8.59 -14.61
N GLY A 245 1.28 -7.71 -15.09
CA GLY A 245 0.89 -6.49 -15.81
C GLY A 245 0.19 -6.75 -17.14
N CYS A 246 0.54 -7.86 -17.84
CA CYS A 246 -0.18 -8.30 -19.05
C CYS A 246 -1.60 -8.81 -18.73
N GLU A 247 -1.81 -9.31 -17.51
CA GLU A 247 -3.12 -9.77 -17.00
C GLU A 247 -3.95 -8.62 -16.39
N GLY A 248 -3.46 -7.38 -16.45
CA GLY A 248 -4.14 -6.18 -15.95
C GLY A 248 -3.80 -5.83 -14.51
N GLN A 249 -2.76 -6.43 -13.93
CA GLN A 249 -2.27 -6.14 -12.58
C GLN A 249 -0.87 -5.52 -12.63
N ALA A 250 -0.76 -4.36 -13.25
CA ALA A 250 0.51 -3.65 -13.37
C ALA A 250 1.13 -3.33 -12.01
N LYS A 251 2.42 -3.61 -11.86
CA LYS A 251 3.20 -3.44 -10.63
C LYS A 251 4.39 -2.50 -10.86
N MET A 252 5.13 -2.22 -9.79
CA MET A 252 6.44 -1.61 -9.88
C MET A 252 7.53 -2.60 -9.45
N MET A 253 8.72 -2.43 -10.03
CA MET A 253 9.94 -3.13 -9.65
C MET A 253 11.00 -2.11 -9.25
N SER A 254 11.50 -2.18 -8.03
CA SER A 254 12.65 -1.40 -7.61
C SER A 254 13.93 -2.19 -7.82
N VAL A 255 15.01 -1.55 -8.29
CA VAL A 255 16.34 -2.15 -8.41
C VAL A 255 17.33 -1.31 -7.62
N GLY A 256 17.87 -1.88 -6.55
CA GLY A 256 18.83 -1.22 -5.66
C GLY A 256 20.27 -1.40 -6.11
N LEU A 257 21.01 -0.31 -6.18
CA LEU A 257 22.38 -0.26 -6.72
C LEU A 257 23.28 0.55 -5.79
N HIS A 258 24.59 0.18 -5.72
CA HIS A 258 25.60 0.91 -4.95
C HIS A 258 26.85 1.11 -5.83
N CYS A 259 27.44 2.30 -5.79
CA CYS A 259 28.58 2.62 -6.66
C CYS A 259 29.75 1.65 -6.47
N ARG A 260 30.06 1.26 -5.24
CA ARG A 260 31.15 0.35 -4.89
C ARG A 260 30.89 -1.12 -5.22
N LEU A 261 29.61 -1.52 -5.38
CA LEU A 261 29.22 -2.91 -5.67
C LEU A 261 28.99 -3.12 -7.18
N ILE A 262 27.84 -2.69 -7.70
CA ILE A 262 27.53 -2.90 -9.13
C ILE A 262 28.43 -2.10 -10.06
N GLY A 263 29.04 -1.03 -9.57
CA GLY A 263 30.04 -0.26 -10.34
C GLY A 263 31.33 -1.01 -10.66
N ARG A 264 31.54 -2.23 -10.13
CA ARG A 264 32.66 -3.11 -10.49
C ARG A 264 32.50 -3.65 -11.93
N PRO A 265 33.59 -3.76 -12.72
CA PRO A 265 33.51 -4.16 -14.13
C PRO A 265 32.79 -5.48 -14.39
N GLY A 266 33.05 -6.49 -13.56
CA GLY A 266 32.43 -7.81 -13.72
C GLY A 266 30.94 -7.84 -13.35
N LYS A 267 30.53 -7.00 -12.39
CA LYS A 267 29.15 -6.97 -11.89
C LYS A 267 28.23 -6.15 -12.81
N ILE A 268 28.66 -4.97 -13.28
CA ILE A 268 27.88 -4.07 -14.11
C ILE A 268 27.42 -4.68 -15.44
N ALA A 269 28.14 -5.66 -15.96
CA ALA A 269 27.75 -6.37 -17.17
C ALA A 269 26.38 -7.07 -17.02
N GLY A 270 26.08 -7.58 -15.84
CA GLY A 270 24.78 -8.16 -15.53
C GLY A 270 23.66 -7.12 -15.54
N LEU A 271 23.89 -5.97 -14.91
CA LEU A 271 22.94 -4.84 -14.93
C LEU A 271 22.66 -4.37 -16.36
N LYS A 272 23.72 -4.17 -17.15
CA LYS A 272 23.55 -3.73 -18.55
C LYS A 272 22.69 -4.70 -19.35
N ARG A 273 22.92 -6.01 -19.23
CA ARG A 273 22.09 -7.04 -19.92
C ARG A 273 20.64 -6.99 -19.46
N PHE A 274 20.39 -6.76 -18.17
CA PHE A 274 19.03 -6.60 -17.67
C PHE A 274 18.33 -5.38 -18.28
N LEU A 275 19.02 -4.23 -18.33
CA LEU A 275 18.45 -3.02 -18.93
C LEU A 275 18.17 -3.20 -20.43
N ASP A 276 19.09 -3.84 -21.17
CA ASP A 276 18.88 -4.17 -22.58
C ASP A 276 17.68 -5.12 -22.75
N TYR A 277 17.54 -6.12 -21.87
CA TYR A 277 16.43 -7.07 -21.87
C TYR A 277 15.09 -6.38 -21.61
N ALA A 278 14.98 -5.62 -20.52
CA ALA A 278 13.74 -4.94 -20.14
C ALA A 278 13.29 -3.93 -21.21
N ARG A 279 14.21 -3.18 -21.81
CA ARG A 279 13.92 -2.24 -22.92
C ARG A 279 13.44 -2.93 -24.20
N GLY A 280 13.70 -4.21 -24.37
CA GLY A 280 13.18 -5.01 -25.48
C GLY A 280 11.68 -5.33 -25.39
N HIS A 281 11.04 -5.04 -24.26
CA HIS A 281 9.62 -5.29 -24.01
C HIS A 281 8.78 -4.03 -24.18
N GLN A 282 7.58 -4.17 -24.73
CA GLN A 282 6.62 -3.07 -24.86
C GLN A 282 5.94 -2.79 -23.52
N GLY A 283 5.64 -1.52 -23.25
CA GLY A 283 4.93 -1.15 -22.04
C GLY A 283 5.81 -1.25 -20.76
N VAL A 284 7.10 -1.00 -20.90
CA VAL A 284 8.02 -0.82 -19.76
C VAL A 284 8.25 0.66 -19.56
N TRP A 285 7.99 1.14 -18.35
CA TRP A 285 8.24 2.51 -17.94
C TRP A 285 9.43 2.55 -16.97
N PHE A 286 10.40 3.44 -17.24
CA PHE A 286 11.55 3.69 -16.35
C PHE A 286 11.39 5.06 -15.68
N PRO A 287 10.69 5.16 -14.55
CA PRO A 287 10.51 6.41 -13.82
C PRO A 287 11.59 6.64 -12.76
N ARG A 288 11.76 7.92 -12.39
CA ARG A 288 12.27 8.28 -11.06
C ARG A 288 11.18 8.01 -10.02
N ARG A 289 11.54 7.89 -8.76
CA ARG A 289 10.54 7.68 -7.70
C ARG A 289 9.60 8.87 -7.54
N ILE A 290 10.08 10.07 -7.75
CA ILE A 290 9.22 11.26 -7.76
C ILE A 290 8.16 11.22 -8.87
N ASP A 291 8.46 10.60 -10.01
CA ASP A 291 7.51 10.45 -11.10
C ASP A 291 6.41 9.44 -10.72
N ILE A 292 6.79 8.34 -10.04
CA ILE A 292 5.84 7.38 -9.44
C ILE A 292 4.98 8.09 -8.40
N ALA A 293 5.59 8.89 -7.49
CA ALA A 293 4.89 9.59 -6.43
C ALA A 293 3.82 10.55 -6.98
N ARG A 294 4.18 11.34 -7.98
CA ARG A 294 3.26 12.30 -8.61
C ARG A 294 2.12 11.59 -9.32
N HIS A 295 2.43 10.57 -10.11
CA HIS A 295 1.43 9.78 -10.80
C HIS A 295 0.45 9.12 -9.80
N TRP A 296 0.99 8.49 -8.75
CA TRP A 296 0.14 7.83 -7.75
C TRP A 296 -0.72 8.81 -6.97
N ALA A 297 -0.18 9.95 -6.58
CA ALA A 297 -0.94 10.98 -5.88
C ALA A 297 -2.08 11.57 -6.74
N GLU A 298 -1.90 11.64 -8.06
CA GLU A 298 -2.91 12.11 -9.01
C GLU A 298 -3.99 11.05 -9.25
N THR A 299 -3.60 9.81 -9.48
CA THR A 299 -4.53 8.72 -9.87
C THR A 299 -5.15 8.02 -8.66
N HIS A 300 -4.46 7.96 -7.54
CA HIS A 300 -4.85 7.31 -6.29
C HIS A 300 -4.67 8.27 -5.10
N PRO A 301 -5.38 9.40 -5.05
CA PRO A 301 -5.26 10.33 -3.93
C PRO A 301 -5.64 9.67 -2.61
N PRO A 302 -5.11 10.16 -1.47
CA PRO A 302 -5.41 9.58 -0.17
C PRO A 302 -6.92 9.68 0.10
N ARG A 303 -7.52 8.54 0.40
CA ARG A 303 -8.93 8.49 0.80
C ARG A 303 -9.02 8.64 2.31
N ARG A 304 -9.34 9.84 2.77
CA ARG A 304 -9.65 10.06 4.18
C ARG A 304 -11.03 9.50 4.49
N PHE A 305 -11.08 8.47 5.26
CA PHE A 305 -12.31 7.93 5.84
C PHE A 305 -12.12 7.73 7.34
N GLU A 306 -13.20 7.83 8.07
CA GLU A 306 -13.16 7.56 9.51
C GLU A 306 -12.93 6.07 9.75
N ARG A 307 -11.75 5.73 10.27
CA ARG A 307 -11.32 4.32 10.48
C ARG A 307 -12.11 3.68 11.62
N PRO A 308 -12.88 2.62 11.38
CA PRO A 308 -13.62 1.89 12.42
C PRO A 308 -12.76 1.56 13.63
N SER A 309 -11.50 1.15 13.40
CA SER A 309 -10.57 0.77 14.45
C SER A 309 -10.13 1.92 15.37
N ARG A 310 -10.36 3.18 14.97
CA ARG A 310 -9.96 4.38 15.71
C ARG A 310 -11.13 5.14 16.36
N MET A 311 -12.36 4.73 16.07
CA MET A 311 -13.54 5.35 16.65
C MET A 311 -13.71 4.98 18.12
N ASP A 312 -14.32 5.87 18.89
CA ASP A 312 -14.94 5.48 20.15
C ASP A 312 -16.26 4.72 19.89
N ARG A 313 -16.81 4.09 20.93
CA ARG A 313 -18.03 3.28 20.81
C ARG A 313 -19.23 4.09 20.30
N ALA A 314 -19.43 5.31 20.80
CA ALA A 314 -20.58 6.11 20.45
C ALA A 314 -20.55 6.48 18.96
N ARG A 315 -19.41 6.93 18.46
CA ARG A 315 -19.20 7.26 17.06
C ARG A 315 -19.28 6.04 16.16
N PHE A 316 -18.73 4.90 16.60
CA PHE A 316 -18.81 3.65 15.86
C PHE A 316 -20.26 3.17 15.68
N VAL A 317 -21.04 3.17 16.75
CA VAL A 317 -22.46 2.78 16.70
C VAL A 317 -23.29 3.78 15.90
N GLU A 318 -23.03 5.07 16.02
CA GLU A 318 -23.68 6.10 15.19
C GLU A 318 -23.44 5.84 13.70
N ARG A 319 -22.19 5.52 13.31
CA ARG A 319 -21.78 5.36 11.92
C ARG A 319 -22.21 4.04 11.30
N PHE A 320 -22.13 2.93 12.06
CA PHE A 320 -22.31 1.57 11.53
C PHE A 320 -23.56 0.86 12.10
N GLY A 321 -24.27 1.46 13.03
CA GLY A 321 -25.47 0.86 13.63
C GLY A 321 -26.64 0.64 12.66
N GLY A 322 -26.66 1.35 11.52
CA GLY A 322 -27.66 1.21 10.47
C GLY A 322 -27.30 0.17 9.38
N ILE A 323 -26.08 -0.38 9.40
CA ILE A 323 -25.64 -1.36 8.39
C ILE A 323 -26.55 -2.59 8.34
N PHE A 324 -26.95 -3.11 9.50
CA PHE A 324 -28.03 -4.07 9.63
C PHE A 324 -29.31 -3.30 10.01
N GLU A 325 -30.35 -3.44 9.21
CA GLU A 325 -31.58 -2.65 9.28
C GLU A 325 -32.13 -2.58 10.72
N HIS A 326 -32.28 -1.36 11.26
CA HIS A 326 -32.79 -1.08 12.61
C HIS A 326 -32.15 -1.92 13.74
N SER A 327 -30.89 -2.34 13.59
CA SER A 327 -30.25 -3.27 14.53
C SER A 327 -28.89 -2.76 15.04
N PRO A 328 -28.82 -1.57 15.67
CA PRO A 328 -27.56 -0.97 16.14
C PRO A 328 -26.81 -1.82 17.18
N TRP A 329 -27.50 -2.74 17.84
CA TRP A 329 -26.91 -3.68 18.79
C TRP A 329 -25.82 -4.58 18.17
N ILE A 330 -25.89 -4.82 16.83
CA ILE A 330 -24.86 -5.60 16.11
C ILE A 330 -23.55 -4.82 16.08
N ALA A 331 -23.60 -3.54 15.74
CA ALA A 331 -22.44 -2.67 15.79
C ALA A 331 -21.92 -2.48 17.22
N ASP A 332 -22.81 -2.28 18.19
CA ASP A 332 -22.43 -2.13 19.58
C ASP A 332 -21.66 -3.34 20.13
N ARG A 333 -22.17 -4.57 19.88
CA ARG A 333 -21.46 -5.80 20.25
C ARG A 333 -20.18 -6.05 19.43
N ALA A 334 -20.16 -5.65 18.15
CA ALA A 334 -18.96 -5.81 17.32
C ALA A 334 -17.81 -4.94 17.81
N PHE A 335 -18.09 -3.80 18.41
CA PHE A 335 -17.06 -2.94 19.00
C PHE A 335 -16.26 -3.65 20.11
N ASP A 336 -16.87 -4.61 20.83
CA ASP A 336 -16.20 -5.41 21.87
C ASP A 336 -15.23 -6.46 21.29
N LEU A 337 -15.16 -6.65 19.95
CA LEU A 337 -14.22 -7.57 19.29
C LEU A 337 -12.79 -7.01 19.16
N GLU A 338 -12.47 -5.89 19.80
CA GLU A 338 -11.15 -5.24 19.73
C GLU A 338 -10.73 -4.98 18.27
N LEU A 339 -11.50 -4.14 17.57
CA LEU A 339 -11.28 -3.82 16.16
C LEU A 339 -9.87 -3.26 15.93
N GLY A 340 -9.16 -3.79 14.94
CA GLY A 340 -7.83 -3.35 14.52
C GLY A 340 -7.81 -2.92 13.04
N PRO A 341 -6.64 -2.60 12.45
CA PRO A 341 -6.52 -2.13 11.07
C PRO A 341 -7.21 -3.00 10.01
N ALA A 342 -7.24 -4.33 10.20
CA ALA A 342 -7.94 -5.24 9.31
C ALA A 342 -9.45 -4.95 9.19
N HIS A 343 -10.04 -4.27 10.19
CA HIS A 343 -11.45 -3.89 10.22
C HIS A 343 -11.72 -2.51 9.61
N ASP A 344 -10.68 -1.80 9.16
CA ASP A 344 -10.80 -0.50 8.49
C ASP A 344 -11.19 -0.63 7.01
N SER A 345 -11.69 -1.79 6.62
CA SER A 345 -12.17 -2.10 5.27
C SER A 345 -13.59 -2.65 5.29
N ALA A 346 -14.29 -2.51 4.16
CA ALA A 346 -15.64 -3.05 4.01
C ALA A 346 -15.70 -4.54 4.36
N THR A 347 -14.81 -5.35 3.80
CA THR A 347 -14.77 -6.80 4.05
C THR A 347 -14.41 -7.13 5.50
N GLY A 348 -13.41 -6.44 6.08
CA GLY A 348 -12.97 -6.69 7.45
C GLY A 348 -14.05 -6.34 8.47
N LEU A 349 -14.68 -5.19 8.31
CA LEU A 349 -15.78 -4.79 9.20
C LEU A 349 -17.03 -5.65 8.99
N HIS A 350 -17.36 -6.00 7.73
CA HIS A 350 -18.45 -6.92 7.44
C HIS A 350 -18.26 -8.24 8.19
N ASN A 351 -17.08 -8.84 8.15
CA ASN A 351 -16.81 -10.10 8.85
C ASN A 351 -17.01 -10.00 10.35
N ALA A 352 -16.64 -8.88 10.97
CA ALA A 352 -16.88 -8.63 12.40
C ALA A 352 -18.38 -8.52 12.72
N LEU A 353 -19.12 -7.71 11.96
CA LEU A 353 -20.57 -7.52 12.15
C LEU A 353 -21.35 -8.82 11.86
N ALA A 354 -21.02 -9.52 10.76
CA ALA A 354 -21.66 -10.78 10.40
C ALA A 354 -21.39 -11.89 11.44
N ARG A 355 -20.21 -11.91 12.05
CA ARG A 355 -19.92 -12.82 13.17
C ARG A 355 -20.86 -12.59 14.35
N ILE A 356 -21.13 -11.34 14.72
CA ILE A 356 -22.10 -11.01 15.78
C ILE A 356 -23.51 -11.45 15.37
N PHE A 357 -23.94 -11.13 14.15
CA PHE A 357 -25.25 -11.52 13.63
C PHE A 357 -25.43 -13.05 13.63
N ARG A 358 -24.43 -13.81 13.13
CA ARG A 358 -24.48 -15.29 13.09
C ARG A 358 -24.50 -15.93 14.48
N SER A 359 -23.83 -15.32 15.47
CA SER A 359 -23.80 -15.80 16.85
C SER A 359 -25.03 -15.41 17.67
N ALA A 360 -25.87 -14.53 17.15
CA ALA A 360 -27.08 -14.08 17.83
C ALA A 360 -28.14 -15.19 17.89
N SER A 361 -29.02 -15.12 18.90
CA SER A 361 -30.15 -16.02 19.04
C SER A 361 -31.06 -15.99 17.82
N ARG A 362 -31.85 -17.07 17.64
CA ARG A 362 -32.86 -17.09 16.57
C ARG A 362 -33.84 -15.91 16.67
N ALA A 363 -34.23 -15.56 17.89
CA ALA A 363 -35.17 -14.45 18.13
C ALA A 363 -34.56 -13.10 17.70
N GLU A 364 -33.32 -12.84 18.04
CA GLU A 364 -32.60 -11.62 17.63
C GLU A 364 -32.46 -11.54 16.10
N ARG A 365 -32.04 -12.63 15.46
CA ARG A 365 -31.94 -12.69 13.98
C ARG A 365 -33.32 -12.49 13.32
N MET A 366 -34.37 -13.12 13.87
CA MET A 366 -35.73 -12.89 13.40
C MET A 366 -36.13 -11.41 13.52
N GLY A 367 -35.73 -10.73 14.60
CA GLY A 367 -35.96 -9.29 14.78
C GLY A 367 -35.31 -8.47 13.68
N VAL A 368 -34.09 -8.84 13.23
CA VAL A 368 -33.41 -8.20 12.08
C VAL A 368 -34.18 -8.45 10.78
N LEU A 369 -34.67 -9.67 10.53
CA LEU A 369 -35.40 -9.99 9.31
C LEU A 369 -36.73 -9.21 9.26
N THR A 370 -37.46 -9.14 10.36
CA THR A 370 -38.75 -8.43 10.43
C THR A 370 -38.62 -6.92 10.39
N ALA A 371 -37.41 -6.38 10.66
CA ALA A 371 -37.12 -4.96 10.52
C ALA A 371 -36.93 -4.50 9.07
N HIS A 372 -36.66 -5.44 8.13
CA HIS A 372 -36.49 -5.11 6.72
C HIS A 372 -37.83 -4.69 6.09
N PRO A 373 -37.82 -3.67 5.21
CA PRO A 373 -39.01 -3.25 4.52
C PRO A 373 -39.42 -4.26 3.41
N ASP A 374 -40.73 -4.36 3.16
CA ASP A 374 -41.28 -5.12 2.04
C ASP A 374 -40.75 -4.57 0.71
N LEU A 375 -40.34 -5.45 -0.23
CA LEU A 375 -39.98 -5.07 -1.59
C LEU A 375 -41.23 -4.64 -2.38
N ALA A 376 -41.18 -3.45 -2.99
CA ALA A 376 -42.26 -2.88 -3.81
C ALA A 376 -43.64 -2.79 -3.07
N GLY A 377 -43.69 -3.21 -1.83
CA GLY A 377 -44.95 -3.45 -1.13
C GLY A 377 -45.69 -2.20 -0.63
N LYS A 378 -44.99 -1.11 -0.36
CA LYS A 378 -45.62 0.13 0.16
C LYS A 378 -44.82 1.36 -0.18
N LEU A 379 -44.70 1.71 -1.42
CA LEU A 379 -44.23 3.05 -1.86
C LEU A 379 -45.05 4.19 -1.21
N ALA A 380 -46.30 3.89 -0.74
CA ALA A 380 -47.07 4.80 0.07
C ALA A 380 -46.49 5.03 1.48
N GLN A 381 -45.56 4.20 1.96
CA GLN A 381 -44.82 4.37 3.20
C GLN A 381 -43.35 4.83 2.97
N ALA A 382 -43.03 5.44 1.85
CA ALA A 382 -41.70 5.98 1.54
C ALA A 382 -41.12 6.89 2.64
N LYS A 383 -41.92 7.41 3.56
CA LYS A 383 -41.51 8.13 4.77
C LYS A 383 -40.93 7.25 5.88
N ARG A 384 -40.93 5.92 5.74
CA ARG A 384 -40.42 4.97 6.76
C ARG A 384 -39.24 4.13 6.29
N LEU A 385 -38.84 4.24 5.02
CA LEU A 385 -37.63 3.60 4.53
C LEU A 385 -36.39 4.39 4.98
N THR A 386 -35.31 3.68 5.30
CA THR A 386 -34.00 4.33 5.43
C THR A 386 -33.55 4.88 4.09
N ALA A 387 -32.62 5.84 4.11
CA ALA A 387 -32.08 6.41 2.87
C ALA A 387 -31.40 5.32 2.02
N GLU A 388 -30.71 4.39 2.66
CA GLU A 388 -30.03 3.25 2.04
C GLU A 388 -31.04 2.30 1.38
N SER A 389 -32.11 1.91 2.07
CA SER A 389 -33.15 1.04 1.51
C SER A 389 -33.89 1.68 0.33
N THR A 390 -34.05 3.01 0.34
CA THR A 390 -34.66 3.75 -0.79
C THR A 390 -33.74 3.71 -2.01
N ALA A 391 -32.44 3.97 -1.84
CA ALA A 391 -31.45 3.93 -2.91
C ALA A 391 -31.27 2.51 -3.49
N GLU A 392 -31.30 1.49 -2.64
CA GLU A 392 -31.21 0.08 -3.05
C GLU A 392 -32.41 -0.31 -3.95
N GLN A 393 -33.64 0.03 -3.58
CA GLN A 393 -34.83 -0.29 -4.38
C GLN A 393 -34.86 0.46 -5.74
N ALA A 394 -34.40 1.70 -5.78
CA ALA A 394 -34.27 2.46 -7.01
C ALA A 394 -33.25 1.85 -7.97
N SER A 395 -32.19 1.21 -7.48
CA SER A 395 -31.14 0.59 -8.30
C SER A 395 -31.64 -0.55 -9.20
N ALA A 396 -32.73 -1.26 -8.83
CA ALA A 396 -33.32 -2.33 -9.62
C ALA A 396 -34.61 -1.88 -10.34
N ALA A 397 -34.85 -0.58 -10.47
CA ALA A 397 -36.03 0.00 -11.08
C ALA A 397 -37.37 -0.49 -10.46
N LEU A 398 -37.36 -0.80 -9.16
CA LEU A 398 -38.57 -1.20 -8.43
C LEU A 398 -39.52 -0.02 -8.17
N ASP A 399 -39.05 1.21 -8.36
CA ASP A 399 -39.83 2.44 -8.36
C ASP A 399 -40.66 2.63 -9.64
N ALA A 400 -40.24 1.99 -10.76
CA ALA A 400 -40.87 2.07 -12.09
C ALA A 400 -41.74 0.83 -12.44
N LEU A 401 -42.33 0.17 -11.44
CA LEU A 401 -43.25 -0.95 -11.65
C LEU A 401 -44.56 -0.50 -12.29
N THR A 402 -45.11 -1.30 -13.22
CA THR A 402 -46.49 -1.16 -13.68
C THR A 402 -47.50 -1.50 -12.55
N ASP A 403 -48.74 -1.11 -12.71
CA ASP A 403 -49.78 -1.41 -11.71
C ASP A 403 -49.99 -2.91 -11.53
N GLU A 404 -49.89 -3.70 -12.62
CA GLU A 404 -50.03 -5.15 -12.61
C GLU A 404 -48.81 -5.82 -11.87
N GLU A 405 -47.58 -5.36 -12.16
CA GLU A 405 -46.39 -5.81 -11.45
C GLU A 405 -46.47 -5.50 -9.98
N ARG A 406 -46.89 -4.28 -9.63
CA ARG A 406 -47.08 -3.83 -8.26
C ARG A 406 -48.09 -4.69 -7.48
N ALA A 407 -49.22 -5.00 -8.14
CA ALA A 407 -50.23 -5.89 -7.54
C ALA A 407 -49.67 -7.30 -7.32
N THR A 408 -48.85 -7.80 -8.27
CA THR A 408 -48.20 -9.11 -8.15
C THR A 408 -47.20 -9.15 -7.01
N PHE A 409 -46.30 -8.17 -6.90
CA PHE A 409 -45.34 -8.08 -5.79
C PHE A 409 -46.07 -7.94 -4.45
N GLY A 410 -47.13 -7.14 -4.37
CA GLY A 410 -47.91 -6.97 -3.15
C GLY A 410 -48.58 -8.27 -2.65
N ARG A 411 -49.15 -9.06 -3.58
CA ARG A 411 -49.71 -10.38 -3.26
C ARG A 411 -48.62 -11.35 -2.82
N LEU A 412 -47.54 -11.47 -3.54
CA LEU A 412 -46.41 -12.36 -3.20
C LEU A 412 -45.81 -12.00 -1.83
N ASN A 413 -45.65 -10.73 -1.52
CA ASN A 413 -45.20 -10.29 -0.18
C ASN A 413 -46.17 -10.73 0.92
N ALA A 414 -47.49 -10.53 0.73
CA ALA A 414 -48.48 -10.93 1.72
C ALA A 414 -48.46 -12.45 1.97
N ASP A 415 -48.43 -13.24 0.89
CA ASP A 415 -48.36 -14.71 0.96
C ASP A 415 -47.08 -15.19 1.63
N TYR A 416 -45.94 -14.53 1.30
CA TYR A 416 -44.64 -14.86 1.87
C TYR A 416 -44.54 -14.58 3.37
N VAL A 417 -45.01 -13.39 3.79
CA VAL A 417 -45.06 -13.03 5.22
C VAL A 417 -46.01 -13.96 6.01
N ALA A 418 -47.18 -14.29 5.42
CA ALA A 418 -48.11 -15.23 6.04
C ALA A 418 -47.52 -16.63 6.25
N LYS A 419 -46.64 -17.09 5.31
CA LYS A 419 -46.01 -18.39 5.39
C LYS A 419 -44.78 -18.42 6.30
N HIS A 420 -43.89 -17.40 6.21
CA HIS A 420 -42.56 -17.43 6.83
C HIS A 420 -42.42 -16.54 8.07
N GLY A 421 -43.32 -15.55 8.26
CA GLY A 421 -43.33 -14.66 9.41
C GLY A 421 -42.36 -13.47 9.32
N PHE A 422 -41.71 -13.26 8.14
CA PHE A 422 -40.82 -12.13 7.85
C PHE A 422 -40.95 -11.76 6.37
N PRO A 423 -40.56 -10.52 5.94
CA PRO A 423 -40.65 -10.09 4.57
C PRO A 423 -39.65 -10.85 3.67
N PHE A 424 -39.91 -10.89 2.37
CA PHE A 424 -38.95 -11.41 1.40
C PHE A 424 -37.74 -10.49 1.31
N ILE A 425 -36.55 -11.04 1.58
CA ILE A 425 -35.28 -10.31 1.59
C ILE A 425 -34.38 -10.83 0.47
N ILE A 426 -33.87 -9.92 -0.34
CA ILE A 426 -32.89 -10.17 -1.38
C ILE A 426 -31.97 -8.96 -1.55
N ALA A 427 -30.70 -9.16 -1.86
CA ALA A 427 -29.77 -8.09 -2.19
C ALA A 427 -30.15 -7.49 -3.56
N VAL A 428 -30.96 -6.44 -3.54
CA VAL A 428 -31.54 -5.81 -4.73
C VAL A 428 -30.46 -5.36 -5.73
N ARG A 429 -29.33 -4.86 -5.23
CA ARG A 429 -28.20 -4.38 -6.06
C ARG A 429 -27.52 -5.47 -6.90
N ASP A 430 -27.67 -6.74 -6.51
CA ASP A 430 -27.14 -7.90 -7.26
C ASP A 430 -28.17 -8.44 -8.29
N ASN A 431 -29.35 -7.85 -8.38
CA ASN A 431 -30.47 -8.40 -9.10
C ASN A 431 -31.18 -7.37 -10.01
N THR A 432 -31.85 -7.87 -11.03
CA THR A 432 -32.80 -7.11 -11.85
C THR A 432 -34.23 -7.38 -11.37
N LYS A 433 -35.18 -6.55 -11.79
CA LYS A 433 -36.62 -6.76 -11.50
C LYS A 433 -37.07 -8.19 -11.88
N ALA A 434 -36.66 -8.71 -13.04
CA ALA A 434 -37.00 -10.06 -13.50
C ALA A 434 -36.43 -11.14 -12.55
N THR A 435 -35.14 -11.06 -12.23
CA THR A 435 -34.49 -12.05 -11.35
C THR A 435 -35.02 -12.01 -9.93
N ILE A 436 -35.47 -10.83 -9.44
CA ILE A 436 -36.15 -10.71 -8.15
C ILE A 436 -37.49 -11.45 -8.16
N LEU A 437 -38.29 -11.27 -9.21
CA LEU A 437 -39.57 -11.97 -9.34
C LEU A 437 -39.38 -13.48 -9.43
N ASP A 438 -38.45 -13.96 -10.24
CA ASP A 438 -38.12 -15.38 -10.36
C ASP A 438 -37.66 -15.98 -9.01
N ALA A 439 -36.81 -15.25 -8.28
CA ALA A 439 -36.37 -15.65 -6.94
C ALA A 439 -37.54 -15.70 -5.95
N PHE A 440 -38.48 -14.75 -6.05
CA PHE A 440 -39.67 -14.72 -5.21
C PHE A 440 -40.53 -15.96 -5.42
N LEU A 441 -40.86 -16.27 -6.69
CA LEU A 441 -41.68 -17.42 -7.06
C LEU A 441 -41.04 -18.75 -6.69
N ALA A 442 -39.71 -18.85 -6.75
CA ALA A 442 -38.99 -20.04 -6.34
C ALA A 442 -38.97 -20.17 -4.79
N ARG A 443 -38.60 -19.11 -4.08
CA ARG A 443 -38.35 -19.13 -2.64
C ARG A 443 -39.61 -19.21 -1.79
N ILE A 444 -40.74 -18.73 -2.28
CA ILE A 444 -42.02 -18.87 -1.58
C ILE A 444 -42.40 -20.34 -1.33
N ASN A 445 -41.87 -21.27 -2.13
CA ASN A 445 -42.10 -22.71 -1.99
C ASN A 445 -41.20 -23.38 -0.94
N ASN A 446 -40.13 -22.75 -0.51
CA ASN A 446 -39.22 -23.28 0.49
C ASN A 446 -39.91 -23.57 1.81
N ASP A 447 -39.36 -24.48 2.61
CA ASP A 447 -39.73 -24.57 4.01
C ASP A 447 -39.19 -23.36 4.80
N THR A 448 -39.80 -23.07 5.96
CA THR A 448 -39.49 -21.86 6.73
C THR A 448 -38.03 -21.86 7.26
N GLU A 449 -37.43 -23.02 7.56
CA GLU A 449 -36.06 -23.08 8.05
C GLU A 449 -35.04 -22.79 6.92
N THR A 450 -35.23 -23.39 5.75
CA THR A 450 -34.44 -23.09 4.56
C THR A 450 -34.53 -21.60 4.19
N GLU A 451 -35.74 -21.04 4.26
CA GLU A 451 -35.97 -19.66 3.92
C GLU A 451 -35.39 -18.68 4.95
N PHE A 452 -35.52 -19.00 6.25
CA PHE A 452 -34.85 -18.24 7.31
C PHE A 452 -33.34 -18.18 7.11
N ALA A 453 -32.70 -19.32 6.81
CA ALA A 453 -31.26 -19.37 6.54
C ALA A 453 -30.89 -18.55 5.28
N THR A 454 -31.74 -18.59 4.25
CA THR A 454 -31.55 -17.84 3.00
C THR A 454 -31.69 -16.34 3.23
N ALA A 455 -32.72 -15.91 3.96
CA ALA A 455 -32.92 -14.51 4.33
C ALA A 455 -31.75 -13.95 5.16
N CYS A 456 -31.22 -14.72 6.10
CA CYS A 456 -30.03 -14.32 6.87
C CYS A 456 -28.83 -14.07 5.95
N ARG A 457 -28.56 -14.95 4.96
CA ARG A 457 -27.48 -14.73 3.99
C ARG A 457 -27.69 -13.48 3.15
N GLN A 458 -28.94 -13.19 2.76
CA GLN A 458 -29.27 -11.98 2.00
C GLN A 458 -29.06 -10.71 2.83
N VAL A 459 -29.42 -10.72 4.11
CA VAL A 459 -29.13 -9.61 5.03
C VAL A 459 -27.63 -9.36 5.16
N GLU A 460 -26.83 -10.40 5.31
CA GLU A 460 -25.37 -10.28 5.34
C GLU A 460 -24.83 -9.69 4.03
N ARG A 461 -25.36 -10.11 2.87
CA ARG A 461 -24.94 -9.57 1.58
C ARG A 461 -25.32 -8.08 1.42
N ILE A 462 -26.50 -7.68 1.89
CA ILE A 462 -26.92 -6.27 1.91
C ILE A 462 -25.97 -5.45 2.79
N ALA A 463 -25.63 -5.96 3.98
CA ALA A 463 -24.70 -5.32 4.89
C ALA A 463 -23.28 -5.15 4.26
N GLU A 464 -22.80 -6.15 3.54
CA GLU A 464 -21.52 -6.07 2.79
C GLU A 464 -21.57 -4.97 1.73
N LEU A 465 -22.62 -4.90 0.93
CA LEU A 465 -22.77 -3.90 -0.12
C LEU A 465 -22.84 -2.48 0.46
N ARG A 466 -23.56 -2.27 1.57
CA ARG A 466 -23.62 -0.98 2.28
C ARG A 466 -22.26 -0.56 2.81
N LEU A 467 -21.46 -1.49 3.32
CA LEU A 467 -20.12 -1.18 3.79
C LEU A 467 -19.18 -0.80 2.65
N LYS A 468 -19.30 -1.43 1.47
CA LYS A 468 -18.51 -1.08 0.27
C LYS A 468 -18.77 0.34 -0.24
N ASP A 469 -19.89 0.95 0.10
CA ASP A 469 -20.17 2.35 -0.24
C ASP A 469 -19.44 3.35 0.65
N ILE A 470 -19.02 2.95 1.86
CA ILE A 470 -18.50 3.86 2.89
C ILE A 470 -17.11 3.51 3.39
N LEU A 471 -16.60 2.35 3.06
CA LEU A 471 -15.25 1.88 3.40
C LEU A 471 -14.54 1.30 2.16
N PRO A 472 -13.20 1.36 2.15
CA PRO A 472 -12.41 0.75 1.08
C PRO A 472 -12.49 -0.77 1.08
#